data_f77f58b3ed547fb190d02317b428e445
#
_entry.id   f77f58b3ed547fb190d02317b428e445
#
_cell.length_a   1.000
_cell.length_b   1.000
_cell.length_c   1.000
_cell.angle_alpha   90.00
_cell.angle_beta   90.00
_cell.angle_gamma   90.00
#
_symmetry.space_group_name_H-M   'P 1'
#
loop_
_entity.id
_entity.type
_entity.pdbx_description
1 polymer ?
#
loop_
_entity_poly.entity_id
_entity_poly.type
_entity_poly.pdbx_seq_one_letter_code
_entity_poly.pdbx_strand_id
1 'polypeptide(L)'
;MDRPSETDGETGSGSETPIASSRGDTDDSLAIETDGLRKVYGETVAVEGLDLTVPRGVAYAFLGPNGSGKTTTMRLLTTLTRPTAGSARVLGVDIANRNPIARRVGYLPEESPLFVELTGREMLTYVADLRDIPTHEADDRIATLLDRFGLSSRADDRIESYSKGMRQKLALVQSMLHDPELLVLDEPTAGLDPRATRTIEDVIVELADRGVTIFLSTHVLSVADELADIVGVLHDGRLVAEGDPASLERRGQRGDERSLEAAFLSVTGDENADGWNDGSGAKTGESTDSPGEG
;
A
#
# COMPACT_ATOMS: atom_id res chain seq x y z
N MET A 1 -34.53 -42.63 -70.09
CA MET A 1 -35.27 -43.65 -69.34
C MET A 1 -34.55 -43.77 -68.02
N ASP A 2 -34.96 -43.45 -66.92
CA ASP A 2 -36.16 -42.96 -66.21
C ASP A 2 -35.65 -42.46 -64.82
N ARG A 3 -36.21 -41.39 -64.37
CA ARG A 3 -36.33 -41.09 -62.96
C ARG A 3 -37.46 -41.99 -62.40
N PRO A 4 -37.74 -42.10 -61.10
CA PRO A 4 -37.64 -41.09 -60.06
C PRO A 4 -37.37 -41.65 -58.64
N SER A 5 -37.37 -40.78 -57.71
CA SER A 5 -38.16 -40.40 -56.52
C SER A 5 -37.41 -40.58 -55.17
N GLU A 6 -37.27 -39.48 -54.49
CA GLU A 6 -37.88 -39.03 -53.20
C GLU A 6 -37.93 -40.08 -52.08
N THR A 7 -37.28 -39.72 -50.92
CA THR A 7 -38.03 -39.34 -49.68
C THR A 7 -37.09 -39.03 -48.53
N ASP A 8 -37.39 -37.91 -47.83
CA ASP A 8 -37.45 -37.64 -46.39
C ASP A 8 -36.27 -38.04 -45.51
N GLY A 9 -35.53 -37.15 -44.87
CA GLY A 9 -35.98 -36.27 -43.83
C GLY A 9 -35.67 -36.84 -42.46
N GLU A 10 -34.59 -36.34 -41.81
CA GLU A 10 -34.55 -36.35 -40.35
C GLU A 10 -33.64 -35.24 -39.84
N THR A 11 -34.25 -34.35 -39.13
CA THR A 11 -33.69 -33.25 -38.38
C THR A 11 -32.91 -33.75 -37.19
N GLY A 12 -31.56 -33.62 -37.23
CA GLY A 12 -30.68 -33.82 -36.08
C GLY A 12 -30.47 -32.47 -35.37
N SER A 13 -31.23 -32.27 -34.31
CA SER A 13 -31.06 -31.19 -33.34
C SER A 13 -29.69 -31.32 -32.65
N GLY A 14 -28.69 -30.62 -33.16
CA GLY A 14 -27.41 -30.41 -32.45
C GLY A 14 -27.61 -29.37 -31.38
N SER A 15 -27.65 -29.81 -30.13
CA SER A 15 -27.59 -28.91 -28.96
C SER A 15 -26.18 -28.29 -28.93
N GLU A 16 -26.08 -27.08 -29.43
CA GLU A 16 -24.95 -26.22 -29.15
C GLU A 16 -24.96 -25.83 -27.65
N THR A 17 -24.06 -26.45 -26.90
CA THR A 17 -23.71 -26.01 -25.55
C THR A 17 -22.99 -24.67 -25.69
N PRO A 18 -23.47 -23.58 -25.09
CA PRO A 18 -22.75 -22.33 -25.11
C PRO A 18 -21.48 -22.50 -24.26
N ILE A 19 -20.34 -22.45 -24.92
CA ILE A 19 -19.04 -22.29 -24.26
C ILE A 19 -19.09 -20.91 -23.62
N ALA A 20 -19.27 -20.89 -22.31
CA ALA A 20 -19.16 -19.69 -21.49
C ALA A 20 -17.73 -19.16 -21.59
N SER A 21 -17.47 -18.27 -22.52
CA SER A 21 -16.28 -17.46 -22.60
C SER A 21 -16.45 -16.27 -21.65
N SER A 22 -16.31 -16.49 -20.35
CA SER A 22 -16.02 -15.41 -19.41
C SER A 22 -14.51 -15.18 -19.33
N ARG A 23 -13.93 -14.71 -20.41
CA ARG A 23 -12.72 -13.88 -20.29
C ARG A 23 -13.22 -12.53 -19.84
N GLY A 24 -13.16 -12.29 -18.52
CA GLY A 24 -13.41 -10.96 -17.98
C GLY A 24 -12.48 -9.97 -18.68
N ASP A 25 -13.07 -8.92 -19.25
CA ASP A 25 -12.33 -7.74 -19.70
C ASP A 25 -11.46 -7.31 -18.53
N THR A 26 -10.14 -7.37 -18.71
CA THR A 26 -9.19 -6.79 -17.75
C THR A 26 -9.35 -5.30 -17.87
N ASP A 27 -9.93 -4.68 -16.87
CA ASP A 27 -9.99 -3.21 -16.78
C ASP A 27 -8.56 -2.71 -16.56
N ASP A 28 -7.93 -2.26 -17.65
CA ASP A 28 -6.56 -1.74 -17.66
C ASP A 28 -6.43 -0.42 -16.88
N SER A 29 -7.55 0.14 -16.40
CA SER A 29 -7.59 1.33 -15.54
C SER A 29 -7.26 1.03 -14.07
N LEU A 30 -7.29 -0.26 -13.67
CA LEU A 30 -7.08 -0.65 -12.28
C LEU A 30 -5.63 -1.08 -12.00
N ALA A 31 -5.11 -0.65 -10.86
CA ALA A 31 -3.83 -1.10 -10.33
C ALA A 31 -3.99 -2.33 -9.43
N ILE A 32 -5.07 -2.37 -8.64
CA ILE A 32 -5.38 -3.50 -7.76
C ILE A 32 -6.88 -3.81 -7.88
N GLU A 33 -7.20 -5.09 -8.00
CA GLU A 33 -8.55 -5.63 -7.96
C GLU A 33 -8.54 -6.91 -7.14
N THR A 34 -9.46 -7.04 -6.16
CA THR A 34 -9.61 -8.28 -5.37
C THR A 34 -11.08 -8.70 -5.34
N ASP A 35 -11.30 -10.01 -5.31
CA ASP A 35 -12.62 -10.62 -5.24
C ASP A 35 -12.62 -11.70 -4.16
N GLY A 36 -13.31 -11.44 -3.06
CA GLY A 36 -13.41 -12.31 -1.90
C GLY A 36 -12.06 -12.74 -1.34
N LEU A 37 -11.01 -11.90 -1.44
CA LEU A 37 -9.65 -12.28 -1.07
C LEU A 37 -9.58 -12.67 0.40
N ARG A 38 -9.06 -13.87 0.68
CA ARG A 38 -9.02 -14.44 2.02
C ARG A 38 -7.66 -15.05 2.36
N LYS A 39 -7.21 -14.83 3.60
CA LYS A 39 -5.97 -15.45 4.13
C LYS A 39 -6.17 -15.94 5.55
N VAL A 40 -5.81 -17.19 5.76
CA VAL A 40 -5.84 -17.85 7.09
C VAL A 40 -4.45 -18.39 7.40
N TYR A 41 -4.00 -18.20 8.63
CA TYR A 41 -2.78 -18.77 9.22
C TYR A 41 -3.18 -19.63 10.43
N GLY A 42 -3.12 -20.95 10.27
CA GLY A 42 -3.63 -21.86 11.29
C GLY A 42 -5.11 -21.61 11.58
N GLU A 43 -5.43 -21.18 12.80
CA GLU A 43 -6.81 -20.81 13.20
C GLU A 43 -7.12 -19.31 13.02
N THR A 44 -6.11 -18.47 12.74
CA THR A 44 -6.26 -17.02 12.64
C THR A 44 -6.64 -16.61 11.23
N VAL A 45 -7.77 -15.94 11.08
CA VAL A 45 -8.19 -15.29 9.84
C VAL A 45 -7.57 -13.90 9.79
N ALA A 46 -6.61 -13.70 8.90
CA ALA A 46 -5.90 -12.42 8.76
C ALA A 46 -6.53 -11.49 7.70
N VAL A 47 -7.18 -12.06 6.69
CA VAL A 47 -7.96 -11.33 5.67
C VAL A 47 -9.23 -12.15 5.41
N GLU A 48 -10.39 -11.52 5.44
CA GLU A 48 -11.68 -12.19 5.39
C GLU A 48 -12.58 -11.58 4.32
N GLY A 49 -12.51 -12.15 3.09
CA GLY A 49 -13.40 -11.76 1.99
C GLY A 49 -13.21 -10.29 1.57
N LEU A 50 -11.96 -9.88 1.34
CA LEU A 50 -11.64 -8.51 0.97
C LEU A 50 -11.95 -8.27 -0.52
N ASP A 51 -12.89 -7.35 -0.78
CA ASP A 51 -13.16 -6.78 -2.09
C ASP A 51 -12.57 -5.36 -2.13
N LEU A 52 -11.61 -5.14 -3.01
CA LEU A 52 -10.86 -3.89 -3.12
C LEU A 52 -10.63 -3.54 -4.57
N THR A 53 -10.81 -2.27 -4.92
CA THR A 53 -10.57 -1.74 -6.25
C THR A 53 -9.75 -0.44 -6.15
N VAL A 54 -8.52 -0.46 -6.66
CA VAL A 54 -7.63 0.71 -6.65
C VAL A 54 -7.33 1.13 -8.08
N PRO A 55 -7.72 2.35 -8.50
CA PRO A 55 -7.37 2.88 -9.81
C PRO A 55 -5.86 3.08 -9.99
N ARG A 56 -5.39 3.13 -11.24
CA ARG A 56 -4.00 3.53 -11.54
C ARG A 56 -3.77 5.02 -11.28
N GLY A 57 -2.55 5.36 -10.86
CA GLY A 57 -2.10 6.74 -10.69
C GLY A 57 -2.71 7.45 -9.49
N VAL A 58 -3.31 6.74 -8.55
CA VAL A 58 -3.82 7.29 -7.29
C VAL A 58 -2.97 6.85 -6.10
N ALA A 59 -2.97 7.67 -5.06
CA ALA A 59 -2.48 7.29 -3.74
C ALA A 59 -3.64 6.74 -2.89
N TYR A 60 -3.56 5.46 -2.53
CA TYR A 60 -4.54 4.77 -1.70
C TYR A 60 -3.94 4.45 -0.33
N ALA A 61 -4.53 4.97 0.74
CA ALA A 61 -4.15 4.65 2.11
C ALA A 61 -5.02 3.55 2.71
N PHE A 62 -4.37 2.52 3.24
CA PHE A 62 -5.01 1.40 3.93
C PHE A 62 -4.88 1.61 5.44
N LEU A 63 -5.89 2.23 6.04
CA LEU A 63 -5.93 2.65 7.44
C LEU A 63 -6.50 1.53 8.32
N GLY A 64 -5.94 1.32 9.50
CA GLY A 64 -6.46 0.36 10.47
C GLY A 64 -5.50 0.09 11.62
N PRO A 65 -6.00 -0.45 12.76
CA PRO A 65 -5.16 -0.80 13.89
C PRO A 65 -4.17 -1.93 13.57
N ASN A 66 -3.22 -2.15 14.47
CA ASN A 66 -2.32 -3.27 14.37
C ASN A 66 -3.11 -4.59 14.43
N GLY A 67 -2.75 -5.55 13.58
CA GLY A 67 -3.46 -6.81 13.47
C GLY A 67 -4.71 -6.80 12.58
N SER A 68 -5.13 -5.65 12.03
CA SER A 68 -6.31 -5.58 11.15
C SER A 68 -6.17 -6.31 9.81
N GLY A 69 -4.95 -6.75 9.43
CA GLY A 69 -4.70 -7.48 8.18
C GLY A 69 -3.97 -6.68 7.10
N LYS A 70 -3.56 -5.43 7.33
CA LYS A 70 -2.87 -4.55 6.35
C LYS A 70 -1.64 -5.21 5.74
N THR A 71 -0.64 -5.55 6.55
CA THR A 71 0.59 -6.23 6.12
C THR A 71 0.32 -7.54 5.38
N THR A 72 -0.68 -8.32 5.84
CA THR A 72 -1.06 -9.58 5.17
C THR A 72 -1.63 -9.31 3.79
N THR A 73 -2.49 -8.32 3.64
CA THR A 73 -3.04 -7.91 2.34
C THR A 73 -1.92 -7.47 1.40
N MET A 74 -0.98 -6.63 1.87
CA MET A 74 0.17 -6.20 1.06
C MET A 74 1.05 -7.37 0.62
N ARG A 75 1.29 -8.35 1.49
CA ARG A 75 2.03 -9.57 1.14
C ARG A 75 1.30 -10.45 0.11
N LEU A 76 -0.03 -10.46 0.10
CA LEU A 76 -0.84 -11.12 -0.92
C LEU A 76 -0.69 -10.41 -2.27
N LEU A 77 -0.87 -9.08 -2.30
CA LEU A 77 -0.79 -8.25 -3.50
C LEU A 77 0.62 -8.27 -4.12
N THR A 78 1.66 -8.30 -3.30
CA THR A 78 3.06 -8.39 -3.73
C THR A 78 3.53 -9.83 -4.00
N THR A 79 2.61 -10.80 -3.93
CA THR A 79 2.86 -12.24 -4.18
C THR A 79 3.87 -12.90 -3.24
N LEU A 80 4.12 -12.30 -2.08
CA LEU A 80 4.99 -12.86 -1.04
C LEU A 80 4.30 -13.98 -0.26
N THR A 81 2.97 -14.00 -0.26
CA THR A 81 2.18 -15.12 0.26
C THR A 81 1.01 -15.43 -0.68
N ARG A 82 0.49 -16.64 -0.60
CA ARG A 82 -0.66 -17.06 -1.42
C ARG A 82 -1.96 -16.91 -0.65
N PRO A 83 -3.06 -16.55 -1.29
CA PRO A 83 -4.38 -16.54 -0.65
C PRO A 83 -4.82 -17.95 -0.27
N THR A 84 -5.70 -18.04 0.71
CA THR A 84 -6.39 -19.28 1.09
C THR A 84 -7.65 -19.48 0.25
N ALA A 85 -8.31 -18.37 -0.13
CA ALA A 85 -9.47 -18.34 -1.04
C ALA A 85 -9.58 -16.95 -1.68
N GLY A 86 -10.48 -16.80 -2.65
CA GLY A 86 -10.65 -15.58 -3.44
C GLY A 86 -9.54 -15.39 -4.48
N SER A 87 -9.59 -14.26 -5.15
CA SER A 87 -8.64 -13.91 -6.22
C SER A 87 -8.20 -12.46 -6.10
N ALA A 88 -7.06 -12.13 -6.75
CA ALA A 88 -6.64 -10.76 -6.91
C ALA A 88 -5.85 -10.58 -8.22
N ARG A 89 -5.93 -9.37 -8.76
CA ARG A 89 -5.11 -8.91 -9.88
C ARG A 89 -4.36 -7.66 -9.47
N VAL A 90 -3.10 -7.59 -9.90
CA VAL A 90 -2.24 -6.43 -9.71
C VAL A 90 -1.71 -6.00 -11.06
N LEU A 91 -1.98 -4.75 -11.44
CA LEU A 91 -1.66 -4.20 -12.76
C LEU A 91 -2.21 -5.08 -13.91
N GLY A 92 -3.41 -5.64 -13.72
CA GLY A 92 -4.09 -6.55 -14.65
C GLY A 92 -3.56 -7.99 -14.64
N VAL A 93 -2.53 -8.30 -13.82
CA VAL A 93 -1.91 -9.63 -13.72
C VAL A 93 -2.42 -10.38 -12.50
N ASP A 94 -2.87 -11.62 -12.67
CA ASP A 94 -3.26 -12.50 -11.57
C ASP A 94 -2.09 -12.74 -10.61
N ILE A 95 -2.35 -12.63 -9.28
CA ILE A 95 -1.33 -12.82 -8.23
C ILE A 95 -0.71 -14.21 -8.17
N ALA A 96 -1.27 -15.20 -8.86
CA ALA A 96 -0.61 -16.49 -9.07
C ALA A 96 0.65 -16.38 -9.97
N ASN A 97 0.74 -15.32 -10.77
CA ASN A 97 1.82 -15.06 -11.72
C ASN A 97 2.83 -14.06 -11.15
N ARG A 98 3.71 -14.51 -10.25
CA ARG A 98 4.64 -13.67 -9.50
C ARG A 98 5.58 -12.81 -10.37
N ASN A 99 6.23 -13.40 -11.39
CA ASN A 99 7.32 -12.72 -12.11
C ASN A 99 6.92 -11.41 -12.81
N PRO A 100 5.80 -11.34 -13.55
CA PRO A 100 5.36 -10.08 -14.15
C PRO A 100 5.04 -9.00 -13.10
N ILE A 101 4.45 -9.39 -11.96
CA ILE A 101 4.11 -8.47 -10.86
C ILE A 101 5.40 -7.96 -10.21
N ALA A 102 6.34 -8.83 -9.83
CA ALA A 102 7.57 -8.46 -9.16
C ALA A 102 8.45 -7.49 -9.97
N ARG A 103 8.33 -7.46 -11.29
CA ARG A 103 9.07 -6.53 -12.17
C ARG A 103 8.46 -5.13 -12.20
N ARG A 104 7.17 -4.99 -11.88
CA ARG A 104 6.41 -3.73 -12.01
C ARG A 104 5.97 -3.15 -10.66
N VAL A 105 6.19 -3.90 -9.57
CA VAL A 105 5.77 -3.53 -8.22
C VAL A 105 6.99 -3.36 -7.32
N GLY A 106 7.09 -2.19 -6.68
CA GLY A 106 8.00 -1.95 -5.57
C GLY A 106 7.32 -2.28 -4.24
N TYR A 107 8.06 -2.83 -3.29
CA TYR A 107 7.53 -3.13 -1.97
C TYR A 107 8.51 -2.68 -0.87
N LEU A 108 8.01 -1.86 0.03
CA LEU A 108 8.67 -1.48 1.27
C LEU A 108 7.93 -2.16 2.43
N PRO A 109 8.48 -3.22 3.04
CA PRO A 109 7.92 -3.80 4.26
C PRO A 109 8.18 -2.90 5.47
N GLU A 110 7.37 -3.05 6.52
CA GLU A 110 7.55 -2.34 7.80
C GLU A 110 8.96 -2.53 8.37
N GLU A 111 9.46 -3.78 8.36
CA GLU A 111 10.86 -4.09 8.67
C GLU A 111 11.61 -4.37 7.37
N SER A 112 12.47 -3.46 6.97
CA SER A 112 13.20 -3.56 5.72
C SER A 112 14.39 -4.51 5.82
N PRO A 113 14.51 -5.49 4.93
CA PRO A 113 15.61 -6.46 4.94
C PRO A 113 16.88 -5.82 4.33
N LEU A 114 17.63 -5.08 5.14
CA LEU A 114 18.91 -4.48 4.74
C LEU A 114 20.08 -5.32 5.28
N PHE A 115 21.06 -5.60 4.43
CA PHE A 115 22.32 -6.21 4.85
C PHE A 115 23.21 -5.14 5.50
N VAL A 116 23.22 -5.13 6.84
CA VAL A 116 23.83 -4.05 7.62
C VAL A 116 25.35 -3.97 7.46
N GLU A 117 25.99 -5.05 7.02
CA GLU A 117 27.44 -5.15 6.73
C GLU A 117 27.83 -4.46 5.42
N LEU A 118 26.87 -4.26 4.50
CA LEU A 118 27.08 -3.57 3.24
C LEU A 118 27.02 -2.05 3.44
N THR A 119 27.64 -1.32 2.52
CA THR A 119 27.38 0.12 2.37
C THR A 119 26.04 0.36 1.68
N GLY A 120 25.50 1.59 1.79
CA GLY A 120 24.25 1.94 1.10
C GLY A 120 24.36 1.72 -0.41
N ARG A 121 25.49 2.08 -1.02
CA ARG A 121 25.74 1.88 -2.46
C ARG A 121 25.83 0.40 -2.82
N GLU A 122 26.59 -0.39 -2.08
CA GLU A 122 26.71 -1.84 -2.32
C GLU A 122 25.36 -2.53 -2.23
N MET A 123 24.52 -2.16 -1.26
CA MET A 123 23.16 -2.70 -1.11
C MET A 123 22.29 -2.40 -2.34
N LEU A 124 22.34 -1.18 -2.84
CA LEU A 124 21.54 -0.79 -4.02
C LEU A 124 22.09 -1.45 -5.30
N THR A 125 23.41 -1.55 -5.46
CA THR A 125 24.03 -2.28 -6.58
C THR A 125 23.61 -3.75 -6.57
N TYR A 126 23.65 -4.40 -5.40
CA TYR A 126 23.20 -5.78 -5.24
C TYR A 126 21.73 -5.95 -5.66
N VAL A 127 20.85 -5.01 -5.30
CA VAL A 127 19.44 -5.05 -5.70
C VAL A 127 19.28 -4.80 -7.20
N ALA A 128 20.07 -3.90 -7.79
CA ALA A 128 20.06 -3.65 -9.24
C ALA A 128 20.45 -4.92 -10.01
N ASP A 129 21.48 -5.64 -9.56
CA ASP A 129 21.91 -6.91 -10.16
C ASP A 129 20.82 -7.98 -10.07
N LEU A 130 20.14 -8.10 -8.91
CA LEU A 130 19.00 -9.03 -8.73
C LEU A 130 17.80 -8.70 -9.64
N ARG A 131 17.70 -7.46 -10.09
CA ARG A 131 16.64 -6.95 -10.97
C ARG A 131 17.04 -6.95 -12.44
N ASP A 132 18.21 -7.44 -12.78
CA ASP A 132 18.79 -7.41 -14.13
C ASP A 132 18.86 -5.97 -14.73
N ILE A 133 19.06 -4.93 -13.89
CA ILE A 133 19.23 -3.55 -14.34
C ILE A 133 20.67 -3.39 -14.86
N PRO A 134 20.87 -2.90 -16.11
CA PRO A 134 22.22 -2.69 -16.65
C PRO A 134 23.05 -1.76 -15.76
N THR A 135 24.32 -2.10 -15.53
CA THR A 135 25.19 -1.39 -14.55
C THR A 135 25.22 0.13 -14.74
N HIS A 136 25.35 0.60 -16.00
CA HIS A 136 25.38 2.06 -16.27
C HIS A 136 24.06 2.76 -15.90
N GLU A 137 22.94 2.10 -16.13
CA GLU A 137 21.61 2.62 -15.75
C GLU A 137 21.40 2.55 -14.23
N ALA A 138 21.89 1.48 -13.58
CA ALA A 138 21.85 1.32 -12.15
C ALA A 138 22.66 2.42 -11.43
N ASP A 139 23.89 2.70 -11.89
CA ASP A 139 24.75 3.72 -11.30
C ASP A 139 24.12 5.11 -11.34
N ASP A 140 23.52 5.50 -12.47
CA ASP A 140 22.85 6.79 -12.63
C ASP A 140 21.59 6.88 -11.76
N ARG A 141 20.78 5.82 -11.69
CA ARG A 141 19.58 5.76 -10.84
C ARG A 141 19.95 5.79 -9.36
N ILE A 142 20.95 5.01 -8.94
CA ILE A 142 21.43 4.99 -7.55
C ILE A 142 21.89 6.37 -7.12
N ALA A 143 22.73 7.03 -7.95
CA ALA A 143 23.22 8.36 -7.63
C ALA A 143 22.06 9.37 -7.48
N THR A 144 21.13 9.37 -8.41
CA THR A 144 19.95 10.26 -8.41
C THR A 144 19.05 10.03 -7.19
N LEU A 145 18.76 8.77 -6.87
CA LEU A 145 17.91 8.44 -5.73
C LEU A 145 18.59 8.72 -4.39
N LEU A 146 19.89 8.41 -4.25
CA LEU A 146 20.62 8.74 -3.04
C LEU A 146 20.68 10.26 -2.79
N ASP A 147 20.83 11.06 -3.85
CA ASP A 147 20.80 12.51 -3.74
C ASP A 147 19.43 13.01 -3.29
N ARG A 148 18.36 12.54 -3.93
CA ARG A 148 16.98 12.89 -3.59
C ARG A 148 16.62 12.63 -2.14
N PHE A 149 17.13 11.53 -1.57
CA PHE A 149 16.90 11.17 -0.16
C PHE A 149 17.91 11.77 0.81
N GLY A 150 18.88 12.56 0.31
CA GLY A 150 19.95 13.16 1.12
C GLY A 150 20.91 12.13 1.73
N LEU A 151 21.14 11.02 1.01
CA LEU A 151 22.01 9.93 1.44
C LEU A 151 23.36 9.91 0.70
N SER A 152 23.60 10.80 -0.30
CA SER A 152 24.80 10.80 -1.13
C SER A 152 26.10 10.84 -0.33
N SER A 153 26.16 11.69 0.72
CA SER A 153 27.36 11.82 1.57
C SER A 153 27.61 10.62 2.49
N ARG A 154 26.64 9.73 2.61
CA ARG A 154 26.68 8.54 3.46
C ARG A 154 26.62 7.24 2.65
N ALA A 155 26.59 7.34 1.32
CA ALA A 155 26.38 6.21 0.41
C ALA A 155 27.42 5.09 0.61
N ASP A 156 28.65 5.47 0.94
CA ASP A 156 29.79 4.56 1.09
C ASP A 156 30.07 4.20 2.55
N ASP A 157 29.22 4.63 3.49
CA ASP A 157 29.23 4.18 4.88
C ASP A 157 28.43 2.89 5.03
N ARG A 158 28.80 2.04 5.99
CA ARG A 158 28.06 0.82 6.30
C ARG A 158 26.67 1.12 6.86
N ILE A 159 25.68 0.34 6.44
CA ILE A 159 24.29 0.48 6.86
C ILE A 159 24.12 0.27 8.38
N GLU A 160 25.01 -0.50 9.03
CA GLU A 160 25.02 -0.63 10.49
C GLU A 160 25.14 0.73 11.21
N SER A 161 25.83 1.71 10.60
CA SER A 161 26.00 3.06 11.15
C SER A 161 24.83 4.02 10.85
N TYR A 162 23.85 3.59 10.04
CA TYR A 162 22.71 4.43 9.67
C TYR A 162 21.72 4.59 10.82
N SER A 163 21.15 5.79 10.95
CA SER A 163 19.98 5.98 11.80
C SER A 163 18.76 5.20 11.27
N LYS A 164 17.70 5.03 12.10
CA LYS A 164 16.46 4.41 11.64
C LYS A 164 15.91 5.10 10.39
N GLY A 165 15.85 6.45 10.40
CA GLY A 165 15.38 7.22 9.24
C GLY A 165 16.25 7.04 7.98
N MET A 166 17.58 6.93 8.13
CA MET A 166 18.45 6.65 6.98
C MET A 166 18.21 5.24 6.41
N ARG A 167 18.01 4.24 7.26
CA ARG A 167 17.69 2.87 6.82
C ARG A 167 16.35 2.84 6.09
N GLN A 168 15.35 3.52 6.61
CA GLN A 168 14.02 3.60 5.99
C GLN A 168 14.09 4.28 4.61
N LYS A 169 14.83 5.40 4.51
CA LYS A 169 15.07 6.08 3.23
C LYS A 169 15.77 5.17 2.22
N LEU A 170 16.83 4.45 2.65
CA LEU A 170 17.54 3.51 1.79
C LEU A 170 16.63 2.37 1.32
N ALA A 171 15.78 1.85 2.18
CA ALA A 171 14.82 0.80 1.85
C ALA A 171 13.74 1.29 0.87
N LEU A 172 13.30 2.54 0.99
CA LEU A 172 12.41 3.15 0.01
C LEU A 172 13.11 3.34 -1.34
N VAL A 173 14.38 3.82 -1.37
CA VAL A 173 15.20 3.86 -2.58
C VAL A 173 15.29 2.48 -3.24
N GLN A 174 15.55 1.44 -2.45
CA GLN A 174 15.60 0.06 -2.92
C GLN A 174 14.29 -0.38 -3.59
N SER A 175 13.14 -0.02 -3.03
CA SER A 175 11.82 -0.38 -3.56
C SER A 175 11.49 0.33 -4.88
N MET A 176 12.15 1.47 -5.14
CA MET A 176 11.93 2.33 -6.33
C MET A 176 12.96 2.11 -7.45
N LEU A 177 14.05 1.40 -7.20
CA LEU A 177 15.23 1.35 -8.07
C LEU A 177 14.92 0.84 -9.50
N HIS A 178 13.91 -0.03 -9.64
CA HIS A 178 13.50 -0.62 -10.92
C HIS A 178 12.35 0.13 -11.61
N ASP A 179 12.03 1.35 -11.16
CA ASP A 179 10.98 2.21 -11.72
C ASP A 179 9.59 1.54 -11.77
N PRO A 180 9.01 1.22 -10.59
CA PRO A 180 7.76 0.49 -10.51
C PRO A 180 6.55 1.34 -10.94
N GLU A 181 5.52 0.68 -11.49
CA GLU A 181 4.21 1.28 -11.79
C GLU A 181 3.31 1.35 -10.55
N LEU A 182 3.52 0.45 -9.59
CA LEU A 182 2.83 0.40 -8.30
C LEU A 182 3.86 0.29 -7.17
N LEU A 183 3.75 1.17 -6.18
CA LEU A 183 4.56 1.14 -4.98
C LEU A 183 3.70 0.78 -3.77
N VAL A 184 4.01 -0.34 -3.13
CA VAL A 184 3.33 -0.84 -1.93
C VAL A 184 4.20 -0.54 -0.72
N LEU A 185 3.68 0.24 0.24
CA LEU A 185 4.42 0.78 1.37
C LEU A 185 3.76 0.38 2.69
N ASP A 186 4.41 -0.46 3.48
CA ASP A 186 3.90 -0.92 4.77
C ASP A 186 4.46 -0.04 5.89
N GLU A 187 3.62 0.83 6.47
CA GLU A 187 3.95 1.78 7.54
C GLU A 187 5.23 2.62 7.23
N PRO A 188 5.29 3.34 6.09
CA PRO A 188 6.54 3.91 5.57
C PRO A 188 7.18 4.94 6.50
N THR A 189 6.41 5.59 7.39
CA THR A 189 6.86 6.67 8.27
C THR A 189 6.87 6.29 9.75
N ALA A 190 6.52 5.03 10.10
CA ALA A 190 6.35 4.61 11.48
C ALA A 190 7.62 4.76 12.33
N GLY A 191 7.50 5.53 13.43
CA GLY A 191 8.56 5.70 14.43
C GLY A 191 9.81 6.41 13.91
N LEU A 192 9.64 7.26 12.89
CA LEU A 192 10.68 8.16 12.38
C LEU A 192 10.62 9.52 13.06
N ASP A 193 11.74 10.26 13.02
CA ASP A 193 11.74 11.65 13.39
C ASP A 193 10.99 12.51 12.34
N PRO A 194 10.48 13.70 12.71
CA PRO A 194 9.67 14.53 11.81
C PRO A 194 10.35 14.92 10.49
N ARG A 195 11.69 15.04 10.50
CA ARG A 195 12.43 15.39 9.29
C ARG A 195 12.53 14.23 8.31
N ALA A 196 12.75 13.02 8.83
CA ALA A 196 12.77 11.81 8.00
C ALA A 196 11.38 11.52 7.44
N THR A 197 10.34 11.65 8.28
CA THR A 197 8.92 11.52 7.90
C THR A 197 8.62 12.43 6.71
N ARG A 198 8.84 13.73 6.85
CA ARG A 198 8.55 14.69 5.78
C ARG A 198 9.28 14.40 4.47
N THR A 199 10.55 13.98 4.54
CA THR A 199 11.28 13.61 3.31
C THR A 199 10.60 12.44 2.58
N ILE A 200 10.08 11.46 3.31
CA ILE A 200 9.39 10.29 2.73
C ILE A 200 8.04 10.70 2.15
N GLU A 201 7.27 11.51 2.89
CA GLU A 201 5.98 12.05 2.45
C GLU A 201 6.12 12.89 1.17
N ASP A 202 7.07 13.82 1.13
CA ASP A 202 7.36 14.63 -0.07
C ASP A 202 7.66 13.75 -1.31
N VAL A 203 8.40 12.65 -1.10
CA VAL A 203 8.71 11.71 -2.21
C VAL A 203 7.47 10.91 -2.64
N ILE A 204 6.63 10.49 -1.70
CA ILE A 204 5.38 9.76 -2.00
C ILE A 204 4.46 10.65 -2.84
N VAL A 205 4.25 11.90 -2.42
CA VAL A 205 3.44 12.88 -3.15
C VAL A 205 4.00 13.11 -4.56
N GLU A 206 5.31 13.37 -4.69
CA GLU A 206 5.93 13.58 -6.01
C GLU A 206 5.78 12.37 -6.94
N LEU A 207 5.83 11.14 -6.41
CA LEU A 207 5.62 9.93 -7.22
C LEU A 207 4.17 9.81 -7.69
N ALA A 208 3.21 10.08 -6.80
CA ALA A 208 1.78 10.12 -7.14
C ALA A 208 1.50 11.17 -8.23
N ASP A 209 2.05 12.39 -8.11
CA ASP A 209 1.94 13.44 -9.13
C ASP A 209 2.52 13.04 -10.48
N ARG A 210 3.49 12.11 -10.49
CA ARG A 210 4.07 11.55 -11.73
C ARG A 210 3.28 10.35 -12.27
N GLY A 211 2.16 10.00 -11.66
CA GLY A 211 1.26 8.93 -12.09
C GLY A 211 1.66 7.52 -11.60
N VAL A 212 2.61 7.40 -10.66
CA VAL A 212 2.88 6.13 -9.99
C VAL A 212 1.73 5.83 -9.05
N THR A 213 1.17 4.63 -9.11
CA THR A 213 0.17 4.22 -8.12
C THR A 213 0.83 3.94 -6.79
N ILE A 214 0.30 4.52 -5.71
CA ILE A 214 0.79 4.30 -4.34
C ILE A 214 -0.26 3.54 -3.55
N PHE A 215 0.12 2.43 -2.92
CA PHE A 215 -0.71 1.70 -1.97
C PHE A 215 0.03 1.64 -0.64
N LEU A 216 -0.36 2.47 0.31
CA LEU A 216 0.33 2.57 1.60
C LEU A 216 -0.54 2.11 2.77
N SER A 217 0.05 1.48 3.78
CA SER A 217 -0.61 1.23 5.06
C SER A 217 -0.20 2.26 6.09
N THR A 218 -1.14 2.60 6.97
CA THR A 218 -0.86 3.41 8.16
C THR A 218 -1.91 3.13 9.24
N HIS A 219 -1.55 3.39 10.49
CA HIS A 219 -2.49 3.45 11.60
C HIS A 219 -2.73 4.90 12.06
N VAL A 220 -2.16 5.88 11.35
CA VAL A 220 -2.23 7.31 11.67
C VAL A 220 -3.13 8.01 10.66
N LEU A 221 -4.28 8.52 11.12
CA LEU A 221 -5.28 9.15 10.25
C LEU A 221 -4.72 10.37 9.51
N SER A 222 -3.93 11.24 10.20
CA SER A 222 -3.35 12.43 9.57
C SER A 222 -2.39 12.11 8.42
N VAL A 223 -1.68 11.00 8.48
CA VAL A 223 -0.81 10.54 7.37
C VAL A 223 -1.65 10.09 6.17
N ALA A 224 -2.76 9.38 6.44
CA ALA A 224 -3.68 8.99 5.37
C ALA A 224 -4.34 10.22 4.72
N ASP A 225 -4.74 11.21 5.52
CA ASP A 225 -5.35 12.46 5.06
C ASP A 225 -4.40 13.32 4.22
N GLU A 226 -3.12 13.38 4.58
CA GLU A 226 -2.11 14.17 3.86
C GLU A 226 -1.64 13.52 2.55
N LEU A 227 -1.60 12.18 2.50
CA LEU A 227 -0.95 11.47 1.40
C LEU A 227 -1.90 10.81 0.39
N ALA A 228 -3.17 10.59 0.74
CA ALA A 228 -4.03 9.72 -0.04
C ALA A 228 -5.18 10.45 -0.74
N ASP A 229 -5.43 10.04 -1.99
CA ASP A 229 -6.65 10.40 -2.74
C ASP A 229 -7.86 9.59 -2.25
N ILE A 230 -7.61 8.34 -1.84
CA ILE A 230 -8.63 7.41 -1.35
C ILE A 230 -8.11 6.73 -0.10
N VAL A 231 -8.96 6.61 0.91
CA VAL A 231 -8.67 5.90 2.17
C VAL A 231 -9.65 4.76 2.35
N GLY A 232 -9.12 3.56 2.59
CA GLY A 232 -9.88 2.39 3.01
C GLY A 232 -9.57 2.01 4.45
N VAL A 233 -10.59 1.84 5.29
CA VAL A 233 -10.44 1.39 6.69
C VAL A 233 -10.57 -0.11 6.78
N LEU A 234 -9.51 -0.75 7.28
CA LEU A 234 -9.46 -2.19 7.51
C LEU A 234 -9.63 -2.52 8.99
N HIS A 235 -10.56 -3.43 9.29
CA HIS A 235 -10.77 -3.98 10.63
C HIS A 235 -11.06 -5.48 10.53
N ASP A 236 -10.41 -6.28 11.37
CA ASP A 236 -10.56 -7.74 11.43
C ASP A 236 -10.54 -8.42 10.04
N GLY A 237 -9.60 -7.98 9.21
CA GLY A 237 -9.41 -8.51 7.85
C GLY A 237 -10.45 -8.08 6.83
N ARG A 238 -11.34 -7.13 7.13
CA ARG A 238 -12.42 -6.63 6.27
C ARG A 238 -12.30 -5.15 6.00
N LEU A 239 -12.65 -4.72 4.81
CA LEU A 239 -12.82 -3.30 4.48
C LEU A 239 -14.17 -2.84 5.05
N VAL A 240 -14.14 -1.95 6.05
CA VAL A 240 -15.34 -1.48 6.76
C VAL A 240 -15.81 -0.11 6.29
N ALA A 241 -14.93 0.70 5.73
CA ALA A 241 -15.25 1.98 5.11
C ALA A 241 -14.25 2.31 4.02
N GLU A 242 -14.68 3.11 3.04
CA GLU A 242 -13.84 3.62 1.97
C GLU A 242 -14.34 4.99 1.51
N GLY A 243 -13.44 5.90 1.16
CA GLY A 243 -13.81 7.20 0.62
C GLY A 243 -12.66 8.17 0.46
N ASP A 244 -13.00 9.35 -0.09
CA ASP A 244 -12.10 10.49 -0.24
C ASP A 244 -11.92 11.19 1.13
N PRO A 245 -10.69 11.44 1.62
CA PRO A 245 -10.42 12.10 2.89
C PRO A 245 -11.21 13.40 3.09
N ALA A 246 -11.21 14.30 2.11
CA ALA A 246 -11.90 15.58 2.20
C ALA A 246 -13.43 15.46 2.28
N SER A 247 -14.03 14.38 1.73
CA SER A 247 -15.47 14.11 1.89
C SER A 247 -15.82 13.58 3.27
N LEU A 248 -14.84 12.99 3.95
CA LEU A 248 -14.98 12.35 5.26
C LEU A 248 -14.96 13.38 6.37
N GLU A 249 -14.08 14.40 6.30
CA GLU A 249 -14.11 15.56 7.20
C GLU A 249 -15.46 16.30 7.17
N ARG A 250 -16.03 16.49 5.97
CA ARG A 250 -17.33 17.16 5.80
C ARG A 250 -18.50 16.38 6.38
N ARG A 251 -18.41 15.04 6.43
CA ARG A 251 -19.42 14.17 7.03
C ARG A 251 -19.31 14.12 8.55
N GLY A 252 -18.09 14.09 9.10
CA GLY A 252 -17.85 14.14 10.55
C GLY A 252 -18.40 15.41 11.19
N GLN A 253 -18.28 16.57 10.53
CA GLN A 253 -18.85 17.85 11.01
C GLN A 253 -20.39 17.88 11.02
N ARG A 254 -21.05 16.98 10.32
CA ARG A 254 -22.52 16.88 10.27
C ARG A 254 -23.10 15.81 11.19
N GLY A 255 -22.29 15.14 11.99
CA GLY A 255 -22.73 14.07 12.90
C GLY A 255 -23.21 12.80 12.19
N ASP A 256 -22.76 12.55 10.95
CA ASP A 256 -23.07 11.32 10.24
C ASP A 256 -22.10 10.21 10.76
N GLU A 257 -22.66 9.18 11.38
CA GLU A 257 -21.94 8.02 11.93
C GLU A 257 -21.12 7.24 10.88
N ARG A 258 -21.19 7.63 9.59
CA ARG A 258 -20.50 7.01 8.45
C ARG A 258 -19.24 7.79 8.02
N SER A 259 -18.74 8.74 8.80
CA SER A 259 -17.46 9.39 8.50
C SER A 259 -16.31 8.37 8.66
N LEU A 260 -15.21 8.55 7.92
CA LEU A 260 -14.02 7.71 8.07
C LEU A 260 -13.47 7.79 9.49
N GLU A 261 -13.46 9.00 10.07
CA GLU A 261 -13.08 9.21 11.45
C GLU A 261 -13.99 8.42 12.41
N ALA A 262 -15.32 8.48 12.23
CA ALA A 262 -16.27 7.70 13.03
C ALA A 262 -16.08 6.18 12.81
N ALA A 263 -15.87 5.74 11.57
CA ALA A 263 -15.57 4.34 11.28
C ALA A 263 -14.23 3.93 11.92
N PHE A 264 -13.18 4.74 11.80
CA PHE A 264 -11.89 4.48 12.41
C PHE A 264 -12.00 4.44 13.95
N LEU A 265 -12.66 5.44 14.57
CA LEU A 265 -12.87 5.50 16.02
C LEU A 265 -13.73 4.33 16.53
N SER A 266 -14.76 3.92 15.76
CA SER A 266 -15.62 2.79 16.12
C SER A 266 -14.88 1.45 16.13
N VAL A 267 -13.82 1.31 15.31
CA VAL A 267 -13.03 0.07 15.21
C VAL A 267 -11.76 0.10 16.07
N THR A 268 -11.24 1.30 16.41
CA THR A 268 -10.05 1.41 17.27
C THR A 268 -10.38 1.37 18.75
N GLY A 269 -11.66 1.54 19.13
CA GLY A 269 -12.07 1.61 20.53
C GLY A 269 -11.34 2.73 21.29
N ASP A 270 -11.75 3.06 22.47
CA ASP A 270 -11.17 4.13 23.34
C ASP A 270 -9.65 4.01 23.68
N GLU A 271 -8.94 3.03 23.13
CA GLU A 271 -7.53 2.76 23.46
C GLU A 271 -6.55 3.85 22.99
N ASN A 272 -6.96 4.76 22.10
CA ASN A 272 -6.12 5.84 21.56
C ASN A 272 -6.64 7.27 21.84
N ALA A 273 -7.65 7.44 22.67
CA ALA A 273 -8.15 8.76 23.04
C ALA A 273 -7.12 9.63 23.80
N ASP A 274 -6.11 9.02 24.40
CA ASP A 274 -5.06 9.72 25.17
C ASP A 274 -3.93 10.33 24.31
N GLY A 275 -3.90 10.05 22.99
CA GLY A 275 -2.89 10.55 22.05
C GLY A 275 -3.21 11.90 21.40
N TRP A 276 -4.43 12.41 21.55
CA TRP A 276 -4.93 13.66 20.93
C TRP A 276 -4.86 14.86 21.87
N ASN A 277 -3.86 14.96 22.76
CA ASN A 277 -3.66 16.18 23.52
C ASN A 277 -2.81 17.16 22.69
N ASP A 278 -3.54 17.97 21.92
CA ASP A 278 -3.07 19.13 21.19
C ASP A 278 -2.25 20.04 22.13
N GLY A 279 -1.00 20.31 21.70
CA GLY A 279 -0.05 21.17 22.43
C GLY A 279 -0.40 22.67 22.43
N SER A 280 -1.66 23.06 22.58
CA SER A 280 -2.11 24.45 22.73
C SER A 280 -2.61 24.77 24.15
N GLY A 281 -1.83 24.42 25.17
CA GLY A 281 -2.03 24.89 26.54
C GLY A 281 -1.37 26.25 26.80
N ALA A 282 -2.07 27.32 26.52
CA ALA A 282 -1.69 28.66 26.92
C ALA A 282 -1.37 28.71 28.42
N LYS A 283 -0.14 29.10 28.75
CA LYS A 283 0.24 29.48 30.13
C LYS A 283 -0.50 30.77 30.52
N THR A 284 -1.60 30.64 31.25
CA THR A 284 -2.09 31.71 32.07
C THR A 284 -1.38 31.65 33.41
N GLY A 285 -0.47 32.60 33.62
CA GLY A 285 0.16 32.82 34.89
C GLY A 285 -0.88 33.34 35.90
N GLU A 286 -0.96 32.69 37.01
CA GLU A 286 -1.60 33.23 38.20
C GLU A 286 -0.56 33.28 39.32
N SER A 287 -0.09 34.52 39.53
CA SER A 287 0.71 34.91 40.64
C SER A 287 -0.20 34.98 41.86
N THR A 288 -0.03 34.12 42.85
CA THR A 288 -0.54 34.33 44.21
C THR A 288 0.60 34.67 45.10
N ASP A 289 0.66 35.95 45.37
CA ASP A 289 1.32 36.63 46.49
C ASP A 289 0.72 36.11 47.81
N SER A 290 1.56 35.74 48.76
CA SER A 290 1.15 35.53 50.16
C SER A 290 2.20 36.13 51.08
N PRO A 291 1.79 37.06 51.93
CA PRO A 291 2.71 37.75 52.86
C PRO A 291 2.99 36.92 54.12
N GLY A 292 4.17 37.21 54.66
CA GLY A 292 4.80 36.57 55.78
C GLY A 292 4.04 36.53 57.13
N GLU A 293 4.64 35.84 58.02
CA GLU A 293 4.74 36.15 59.45
C GLU A 293 5.44 34.97 60.15
N GLY A 294 6.40 35.35 61.01
CA GLY A 294 6.94 34.51 62.05
C GLY A 294 8.45 34.39 62.06
#